data_2c42dfc691f902be606a110102d42725
#
_entry.id   2c42dfc691f902be606a110102d42725
#
_cell.length_a   1.000
_cell.length_b   1.000
_cell.length_c   1.000
_cell.angle_alpha   90.00
_cell.angle_beta   90.00
_cell.angle_gamma   90.00
#
_symmetry.space_group_name_H-M   'P 1'
#
loop_
_entity.id
_entity.type
_entity.pdbx_description
1 polymer ?
#
loop_
_entity_poly.entity_id
_entity_poly.type
_entity_poly.pdbx_seq_one_letter_code
_entity_poly.pdbx_strand_id
1 'polypeptide(L)'
;MWHAARAWNNRPMPTHHTAAGPASKAALPLLVTMGDASGIGPEIIAKAAAAGALDDAVVVGDVGVLRRAVTACGLALPVAELAHPADRGDCPPGVLAVCAPPGLPDGLATLPFGAIDARAGAAAARCIEQAVAWTRDGAARAIVTAPIHKEALAAAGVAFPGHTEMLQALAAAPGAAPPVRMMLANDELRVVLVTIHMSLRRAIDALSQQAVLDTLAITHAAGLRFGLAAPRIAVAGLNPHAGEGGLFGDEEIRMIAPAVAQARAAGIAASGPYAPDTVFMRARHTAAKPGEFDFVVAMTHDHGLIPVKYLGVEQGVNVTLGLPFVRTSPDHGTAFDIAGRGIADPASLVAAVRMARRLAP
;
A
#
# COMPACT_ATOMS: atom_id res chain seq x y z
N MET A 1 31.33 -27.48 11.22
CA MET A 1 30.43 -27.17 12.35
C MET A 1 30.03 -25.71 12.29
N TRP A 2 28.89 -25.44 11.62
CA TRP A 2 28.25 -24.13 11.57
C TRP A 2 26.76 -24.35 11.44
N HIS A 3 26.03 -24.23 12.52
CA HIS A 3 24.57 -24.14 12.53
C HIS A 3 24.17 -22.94 13.39
N ALA A 4 23.57 -21.95 12.77
CA ALA A 4 22.55 -21.09 13.37
C ALA A 4 21.83 -20.33 12.25
N ALA A 5 20.92 -21.02 11.56
CA ALA A 5 19.90 -20.40 10.73
C ALA A 5 18.87 -19.77 11.66
N ARG A 6 18.72 -18.43 11.62
CA ARG A 6 17.55 -17.75 12.20
C ARG A 6 16.41 -17.87 11.21
N ALA A 7 15.62 -18.94 11.38
CA ALA A 7 14.35 -19.13 10.72
C ALA A 7 13.36 -18.02 11.14
N TRP A 8 12.69 -17.45 10.16
CA TRP A 8 11.46 -16.70 10.36
C TRP A 8 10.43 -17.66 10.97
N ASN A 9 9.90 -17.29 12.14
CA ASN A 9 9.05 -18.11 12.98
C ASN A 9 7.78 -18.60 12.25
N ASN A 10 7.84 -19.80 11.65
CA ASN A 10 6.70 -20.67 11.42
C ASN A 10 6.64 -21.64 12.60
N ARG A 11 6.06 -21.22 13.71
CA ARG A 11 5.67 -22.17 14.76
C ARG A 11 4.22 -22.56 14.54
N PRO A 12 3.89 -23.85 14.49
CA PRO A 12 2.51 -24.32 14.58
C PRO A 12 1.96 -23.96 15.96
N MET A 13 0.75 -23.42 15.98
CA MET A 13 0.03 -23.11 17.22
C MET A 13 -0.31 -24.37 17.99
N PRO A 14 -0.06 -24.45 19.30
CA PRO A 14 -0.58 -25.54 20.12
C PRO A 14 -2.09 -25.36 20.33
N THR A 15 -2.84 -26.42 20.07
CA THR A 15 -4.25 -26.53 20.42
C THR A 15 -4.38 -26.72 21.94
N HIS A 16 -4.66 -25.65 22.65
CA HIS A 16 -5.17 -25.75 24.02
C HIS A 16 -6.52 -25.03 24.10
N HIS A 17 -7.58 -25.84 24.25
CA HIS A 17 -8.83 -25.35 24.80
C HIS A 17 -8.58 -24.91 26.25
N THR A 18 -8.61 -23.63 26.52
CA THR A 18 -8.72 -23.08 27.86
C THR A 18 -9.85 -22.09 27.92
N ALA A 19 -10.55 -22.13 29.06
CA ALA A 19 -11.75 -21.41 29.39
C ALA A 19 -11.69 -19.88 29.10
N ALA A 20 -12.84 -19.31 28.78
CA ALA A 20 -13.05 -17.90 28.53
C ALA A 20 -12.49 -17.04 29.68
N GLY A 21 -11.34 -16.39 29.42
CA GLY A 21 -10.87 -15.24 30.18
C GLY A 21 -11.60 -13.99 29.72
N PRO A 22 -11.51 -12.87 30.48
CA PRO A 22 -12.23 -11.63 30.19
C PRO A 22 -11.93 -11.16 28.75
N ALA A 23 -12.97 -10.74 28.02
CA ALA A 23 -12.94 -10.35 26.63
C ALA A 23 -11.71 -9.48 26.34
N SER A 24 -10.78 -10.00 25.55
CA SER A 24 -9.69 -9.24 24.97
C SER A 24 -10.32 -8.06 24.22
N LYS A 25 -9.87 -6.82 24.47
CA LYS A 25 -10.21 -5.68 23.59
C LYS A 25 -9.93 -6.14 22.18
N ALA A 26 -10.99 -6.30 21.36
CA ALA A 26 -10.86 -6.71 19.98
C ALA A 26 -9.85 -5.77 19.31
N ALA A 27 -8.87 -6.31 18.60
CA ALA A 27 -7.91 -5.49 17.88
C ALA A 27 -8.66 -4.63 16.87
N LEU A 28 -8.29 -3.34 16.75
CA LEU A 28 -8.94 -2.39 15.84
C LEU A 28 -8.97 -2.97 14.41
N PRO A 29 -10.06 -2.80 13.64
CA PRO A 29 -10.18 -3.34 12.29
C PRO A 29 -9.25 -2.62 11.31
N LEU A 30 -8.98 -3.29 10.19
CA LEU A 30 -8.51 -2.63 8.97
C LEU A 30 -9.70 -2.00 8.25
N LEU A 31 -9.51 -0.87 7.58
CA LEU A 31 -10.50 -0.32 6.65
C LEU A 31 -10.09 -0.61 5.21
N VAL A 32 -11.03 -1.13 4.41
CA VAL A 32 -10.83 -1.37 2.99
C VAL A 32 -11.79 -0.46 2.22
N THR A 33 -11.30 0.58 1.53
CA THR A 33 -12.18 1.42 0.72
C THR A 33 -12.63 0.68 -0.53
N MET A 34 -13.91 0.83 -0.90
CA MET A 34 -14.56 0.10 -2.00
C MET A 34 -13.90 0.35 -3.37
N GLY A 35 -13.25 1.53 -3.56
CA GLY A 35 -12.76 1.96 -4.85
C GLY A 35 -13.86 2.45 -5.78
N ASP A 36 -13.62 2.38 -7.09
CA ASP A 36 -14.61 2.76 -8.12
C ASP A 36 -15.72 1.70 -8.20
N ALA A 37 -16.98 2.13 -8.06
CA ALA A 37 -18.14 1.24 -8.06
C ALA A 37 -18.39 0.55 -9.41
N SER A 38 -17.85 1.09 -10.51
CA SER A 38 -17.94 0.54 -11.87
C SER A 38 -16.73 -0.34 -12.26
N GLY A 39 -15.69 -0.38 -11.42
CA GLY A 39 -14.46 -1.14 -11.64
C GLY A 39 -14.43 -2.48 -10.93
N ILE A 40 -13.24 -3.12 -10.92
CA ILE A 40 -13.02 -4.42 -10.27
C ILE A 40 -12.86 -4.34 -8.74
N GLY A 41 -12.75 -3.14 -8.17
CA GLY A 41 -12.56 -2.96 -6.71
C GLY A 41 -13.53 -3.79 -5.87
N PRO A 42 -14.86 -3.66 -6.07
CA PRO A 42 -15.86 -4.44 -5.35
C PRO A 42 -15.73 -5.96 -5.55
N GLU A 43 -15.34 -6.42 -6.75
CA GLU A 43 -15.17 -7.85 -7.07
C GLU A 43 -13.99 -8.48 -6.32
N ILE A 44 -12.83 -7.82 -6.34
CA ILE A 44 -11.65 -8.32 -5.63
C ILE A 44 -11.84 -8.29 -4.11
N ILE A 45 -12.63 -7.34 -3.59
CA ILE A 45 -13.03 -7.29 -2.18
C ILE A 45 -13.93 -8.50 -1.85
N ALA A 46 -14.96 -8.75 -2.65
CA ALA A 46 -15.88 -9.88 -2.44
C ALA A 46 -15.14 -11.23 -2.44
N LYS A 47 -14.22 -11.42 -3.40
CA LYS A 47 -13.38 -12.64 -3.48
C LYS A 47 -12.40 -12.77 -2.32
N ALA A 48 -11.74 -11.69 -1.93
CA ALA A 48 -10.84 -11.68 -0.77
C ALA A 48 -11.59 -12.02 0.53
N ALA A 49 -12.81 -11.48 0.70
CA ALA A 49 -13.66 -11.79 1.85
C ALA A 49 -14.12 -13.25 1.86
N ALA A 50 -14.56 -13.79 0.70
CA ALA A 50 -14.95 -15.20 0.58
C ALA A 50 -13.79 -16.16 0.89
N ALA A 51 -12.55 -15.72 0.67
CA ALA A 51 -11.35 -16.46 1.04
C ALA A 51 -10.89 -16.24 2.51
N GLY A 52 -11.68 -15.54 3.36
CA GLY A 52 -11.35 -15.23 4.75
C GLY A 52 -10.25 -14.17 4.93
N ALA A 53 -9.84 -13.51 3.85
CA ALA A 53 -8.75 -12.54 3.92
C ALA A 53 -9.18 -11.20 4.60
N LEU A 54 -10.47 -10.97 4.81
CA LEU A 54 -11.02 -9.73 5.38
C LEU A 54 -11.73 -9.93 6.73
N ASP A 55 -11.46 -11.00 7.45
CA ASP A 55 -12.15 -11.32 8.72
C ASP A 55 -11.89 -10.30 9.85
N ASP A 56 -10.81 -9.53 9.78
CA ASP A 56 -10.48 -8.43 10.71
C ASP A 56 -10.65 -7.05 10.05
N ALA A 57 -11.37 -6.96 8.95
CA ALA A 57 -11.54 -5.75 8.19
C ALA A 57 -13.00 -5.31 8.08
N VAL A 58 -13.21 -4.02 7.83
CA VAL A 58 -14.48 -3.40 7.47
C VAL A 58 -14.32 -2.70 6.13
N VAL A 59 -15.23 -2.96 5.20
CA VAL A 59 -15.25 -2.24 3.92
C VAL A 59 -15.97 -0.90 4.11
N VAL A 60 -15.32 0.17 3.67
CA VAL A 60 -15.93 1.50 3.59
C VAL A 60 -16.50 1.67 2.19
N GLY A 61 -17.83 1.59 2.04
CA GLY A 61 -18.45 1.57 0.73
C GLY A 61 -19.98 1.42 0.75
N ASP A 62 -20.55 1.27 -0.43
CA ASP A 62 -21.97 1.06 -0.63
C ASP A 62 -22.33 -0.43 -0.53
N VAL A 63 -23.29 -0.77 0.33
CA VAL A 63 -23.75 -2.15 0.56
C VAL A 63 -24.34 -2.79 -0.70
N GLY A 64 -25.09 -2.02 -1.49
CA GLY A 64 -25.70 -2.47 -2.74
C GLY A 64 -24.65 -2.83 -3.79
N VAL A 65 -23.60 -2.02 -3.91
CA VAL A 65 -22.45 -2.28 -4.81
C VAL A 65 -21.74 -3.56 -4.39
N LEU A 66 -21.49 -3.77 -3.10
CA LEU A 66 -20.81 -4.99 -2.62
C LEU A 66 -21.69 -6.23 -2.82
N ARG A 67 -23.01 -6.15 -2.58
CA ARG A 67 -23.96 -7.26 -2.88
C ARG A 67 -23.99 -7.59 -4.36
N ARG A 68 -23.99 -6.57 -5.24
CA ARG A 68 -23.88 -6.75 -6.68
C ARG A 68 -22.58 -7.47 -7.07
N ALA A 69 -21.46 -7.09 -6.48
CA ALA A 69 -20.16 -7.73 -6.74
C ALA A 69 -20.14 -9.20 -6.29
N VAL A 70 -20.69 -9.52 -5.12
CA VAL A 70 -20.86 -10.90 -4.65
C VAL A 70 -21.65 -11.72 -5.67
N THR A 71 -22.75 -11.17 -6.19
CA THR A 71 -23.58 -11.83 -7.22
C THR A 71 -22.80 -12.01 -8.53
N ALA A 72 -22.09 -10.98 -9.02
CA ALA A 72 -21.30 -11.03 -10.24
C ALA A 72 -20.17 -12.06 -10.16
N CYS A 73 -19.62 -12.30 -8.97
CA CYS A 73 -18.62 -13.32 -8.72
C CYS A 73 -19.21 -14.73 -8.48
N GLY A 74 -20.54 -14.89 -8.44
CA GLY A 74 -21.17 -16.18 -8.12
C GLY A 74 -20.90 -16.69 -6.73
N LEU A 75 -20.67 -15.79 -5.75
CA LEU A 75 -20.29 -16.15 -4.38
C LEU A 75 -21.51 -16.26 -3.46
N ALA A 76 -21.45 -17.18 -2.49
CA ALA A 76 -22.40 -17.28 -1.39
C ALA A 76 -21.84 -16.58 -0.14
N LEU A 77 -21.68 -15.25 -0.21
CA LEU A 77 -21.09 -14.43 0.84
C LEU A 77 -22.13 -13.47 1.41
N PRO A 78 -22.51 -13.58 2.69
CA PRO A 78 -23.38 -12.60 3.34
C PRO A 78 -22.70 -11.24 3.44
N VAL A 79 -23.48 -10.16 3.25
CA VAL A 79 -23.01 -8.77 3.38
C VAL A 79 -23.82 -8.09 4.48
N ALA A 80 -23.15 -7.71 5.56
CA ALA A 80 -23.73 -7.01 6.70
C ALA A 80 -23.36 -5.53 6.70
N GLU A 81 -24.33 -4.67 6.93
CA GLU A 81 -24.12 -3.25 7.17
C GLU A 81 -23.87 -3.01 8.66
N LEU A 82 -22.78 -2.31 8.96
CA LEU A 82 -22.44 -1.86 10.31
C LEU A 82 -22.56 -0.34 10.39
N ALA A 83 -22.99 0.15 11.55
CA ALA A 83 -23.07 1.59 11.80
C ALA A 83 -21.67 2.23 11.96
N HIS A 84 -20.73 1.51 12.57
CA HIS A 84 -19.39 2.00 12.85
C HIS A 84 -18.35 0.88 12.74
N PRO A 85 -17.07 1.16 12.34
CA PRO A 85 -16.02 0.15 12.28
C PRO A 85 -15.76 -0.58 13.60
N ALA A 86 -16.00 0.05 14.74
CA ALA A 86 -15.84 -0.57 16.06
C ALA A 86 -16.78 -1.77 16.28
N ASP A 87 -17.90 -1.83 15.52
CA ASP A 87 -18.90 -2.92 15.61
C ASP A 87 -18.43 -4.18 14.84
N ARG A 88 -17.22 -4.17 14.27
CA ARG A 88 -16.67 -5.35 13.53
C ARG A 88 -16.66 -6.61 14.38
N GLY A 89 -16.41 -6.47 15.68
CA GLY A 89 -16.40 -7.59 16.63
C GLY A 89 -17.73 -8.32 16.78
N ASP A 90 -18.85 -7.66 16.48
CA ASP A 90 -20.20 -8.21 16.56
C ASP A 90 -20.59 -8.95 15.27
N CYS A 91 -19.80 -8.80 14.20
CA CYS A 91 -20.03 -9.44 12.92
C CYS A 91 -19.31 -10.80 12.86
N PRO A 92 -20.02 -11.92 12.61
CA PRO A 92 -19.38 -13.24 12.59
C PRO A 92 -18.35 -13.39 11.46
N PRO A 93 -17.38 -14.34 11.59
CA PRO A 93 -16.48 -14.70 10.51
C PRO A 93 -17.25 -15.14 9.25
N GLY A 94 -16.65 -14.91 8.07
CA GLY A 94 -17.28 -15.27 6.80
C GLY A 94 -18.42 -14.35 6.36
N VAL A 95 -18.59 -13.21 7.02
CA VAL A 95 -19.53 -12.14 6.62
C VAL A 95 -18.73 -10.92 6.20
N LEU A 96 -19.05 -10.36 5.03
CA LEU A 96 -18.47 -9.11 4.56
C LEU A 96 -19.09 -7.94 5.32
N ALA A 97 -18.34 -7.37 6.26
CA ALA A 97 -18.74 -6.21 7.03
C ALA A 97 -18.55 -4.92 6.22
N VAL A 98 -19.55 -4.08 6.11
CA VAL A 98 -19.55 -2.85 5.33
C VAL A 98 -20.08 -1.69 6.17
N CYS A 99 -19.35 -0.58 6.21
CA CYS A 99 -19.83 0.71 6.71
C CYS A 99 -20.05 1.67 5.55
N ALA A 100 -21.27 2.14 5.37
CA ALA A 100 -21.59 3.13 4.35
C ALA A 100 -21.29 4.54 4.87
N PRO A 101 -20.40 5.32 4.23
CA PRO A 101 -20.19 6.72 4.59
C PRO A 101 -21.47 7.54 4.37
N PRO A 102 -21.76 8.54 5.20
CA PRO A 102 -22.87 9.45 4.94
C PRO A 102 -22.61 10.27 3.65
N GLY A 103 -23.68 10.51 2.88
CA GLY A 103 -23.62 11.32 1.66
C GLY A 103 -23.06 10.59 0.43
N LEU A 104 -23.13 9.26 0.40
CA LEU A 104 -22.94 8.52 -0.83
C LEU A 104 -24.00 8.88 -1.87
N PRO A 105 -23.67 8.99 -3.16
CA PRO A 105 -24.66 9.19 -4.22
C PRO A 105 -25.62 8.02 -4.32
N ASP A 106 -26.88 8.30 -4.68
CA ASP A 106 -27.88 7.29 -4.94
C ASP A 106 -27.61 6.50 -6.22
N GLY A 107 -28.10 5.26 -6.28
CA GLY A 107 -28.10 4.44 -7.49
C GLY A 107 -26.74 3.85 -7.87
N LEU A 108 -25.75 3.81 -6.97
CA LEU A 108 -24.43 3.25 -7.23
C LEU A 108 -24.47 1.79 -7.66
N ALA A 109 -25.37 0.99 -7.06
CA ALA A 109 -25.52 -0.42 -7.40
C ALA A 109 -26.08 -0.67 -8.81
N THR A 110 -26.63 0.34 -9.47
CA THR A 110 -27.19 0.24 -10.83
C THR A 110 -26.29 0.84 -11.91
N LEU A 111 -25.12 1.37 -11.53
CA LEU A 111 -24.15 1.90 -12.49
C LEU A 111 -23.65 0.80 -13.44
N PRO A 112 -23.47 1.08 -14.72
CA PRO A 112 -22.88 0.11 -15.64
C PRO A 112 -21.44 -0.22 -15.23
N PHE A 113 -21.07 -1.48 -15.35
CA PHE A 113 -19.68 -1.89 -15.18
C PHE A 113 -18.79 -1.32 -16.31
N GLY A 114 -17.54 -0.99 -15.98
CA GLY A 114 -16.55 -0.53 -16.96
C GLY A 114 -16.85 0.85 -17.55
N ALA A 115 -17.68 1.67 -16.91
CA ALA A 115 -18.04 3.00 -17.38
C ALA A 115 -17.55 4.09 -16.40
N ILE A 116 -17.07 5.19 -16.97
CA ILE A 116 -16.73 6.38 -16.20
C ILE A 116 -18.03 7.09 -15.78
N ASP A 117 -18.24 7.23 -14.47
CA ASP A 117 -19.40 7.93 -13.91
C ASP A 117 -18.96 8.80 -12.74
N ALA A 118 -19.43 10.05 -12.74
CA ALA A 118 -19.12 11.01 -11.67
C ALA A 118 -19.59 10.54 -10.29
N ARG A 119 -20.69 9.80 -10.22
CA ARG A 119 -21.19 9.22 -8.94
C ARG A 119 -20.24 8.19 -8.38
N ALA A 120 -19.62 7.34 -9.24
CA ALA A 120 -18.61 6.38 -8.82
C ALA A 120 -17.36 7.09 -8.30
N GLY A 121 -16.92 8.17 -8.97
CA GLY A 121 -15.82 9.02 -8.51
C GLY A 121 -16.10 9.71 -7.17
N ALA A 122 -17.29 10.31 -7.03
CA ALA A 122 -17.73 10.94 -5.77
C ALA A 122 -17.78 9.93 -4.61
N ALA A 123 -18.36 8.74 -4.86
CA ALA A 123 -18.43 7.68 -3.86
C ALA A 123 -17.02 7.20 -3.43
N ALA A 124 -16.12 7.00 -4.39
CA ALA A 124 -14.74 6.60 -4.10
C ALA A 124 -14.01 7.63 -3.22
N ALA A 125 -14.13 8.92 -3.56
CA ALA A 125 -13.58 10.01 -2.75
C ALA A 125 -14.17 10.01 -1.33
N ARG A 126 -15.49 9.89 -1.22
CA ARG A 126 -16.19 9.89 0.07
C ARG A 126 -15.77 8.72 0.96
N CYS A 127 -15.57 7.53 0.37
CA CYS A 127 -15.04 6.37 1.09
C CYS A 127 -13.63 6.61 1.64
N ILE A 128 -12.76 7.27 0.87
CA ILE A 128 -11.40 7.60 1.30
C ILE A 128 -11.43 8.63 2.43
N GLU A 129 -12.20 9.71 2.29
CA GLU A 129 -12.35 10.75 3.32
C GLU A 129 -12.80 10.14 4.65
N GLN A 130 -13.84 9.31 4.61
CA GLN A 130 -14.38 8.67 5.80
C GLN A 130 -13.41 7.67 6.43
N ALA A 131 -12.69 6.88 5.60
CA ALA A 131 -11.69 5.95 6.09
C ALA A 131 -10.54 6.69 6.81
N VAL A 132 -10.09 7.82 6.26
CA VAL A 132 -9.07 8.66 6.89
C VAL A 132 -9.59 9.24 8.21
N ALA A 133 -10.82 9.77 8.24
CA ALA A 133 -11.42 10.30 9.46
C ALA A 133 -11.45 9.24 10.58
N TRP A 134 -12.05 8.07 10.31
CA TRP A 134 -12.11 6.98 11.29
C TRP A 134 -10.73 6.49 11.75
N THR A 135 -9.76 6.44 10.85
CA THR A 135 -8.40 6.01 11.23
C THR A 135 -7.71 7.04 12.12
N ARG A 136 -7.90 8.33 11.84
CA ARG A 136 -7.36 9.42 12.67
C ARG A 136 -8.03 9.49 14.04
N ASP A 137 -9.31 9.16 14.12
CA ASP A 137 -10.08 9.10 15.37
C ASP A 137 -9.79 7.82 16.18
N GLY A 138 -8.92 6.94 15.68
CA GLY A 138 -8.53 5.72 16.37
C GLY A 138 -9.56 4.59 16.29
N ALA A 139 -10.51 4.65 15.34
CA ALA A 139 -11.49 3.58 15.11
C ALA A 139 -10.97 2.45 14.23
N ALA A 140 -9.81 2.65 13.59
CA ALA A 140 -9.14 1.66 12.76
C ALA A 140 -7.63 1.81 12.83
N ARG A 141 -6.89 0.73 12.52
CA ARG A 141 -5.42 0.70 12.59
C ARG A 141 -4.71 1.00 11.28
N ALA A 142 -5.37 0.77 10.14
CA ALA A 142 -4.81 1.01 8.80
C ALA A 142 -5.89 1.10 7.73
N ILE A 143 -5.51 1.63 6.56
CA ILE A 143 -6.35 1.75 5.37
C ILE A 143 -5.75 0.93 4.23
N VAL A 144 -6.57 0.10 3.60
CA VAL A 144 -6.28 -0.56 2.33
C VAL A 144 -7.20 0.05 1.27
N THR A 145 -6.66 0.58 0.18
CA THR A 145 -7.51 1.22 -0.83
C THR A 145 -7.65 0.33 -2.07
N ALA A 146 -8.89 -0.01 -2.46
CA ALA A 146 -9.16 -0.58 -3.77
C ALA A 146 -9.01 0.48 -4.88
N PRO A 147 -8.83 0.07 -6.14
CA PRO A 147 -8.54 1.00 -7.24
C PRO A 147 -9.65 2.03 -7.51
N ILE A 148 -9.25 3.26 -7.85
CA ILE A 148 -10.15 4.35 -8.27
C ILE A 148 -9.81 4.81 -9.68
N HIS A 149 -10.80 5.37 -10.39
CA HIS A 149 -10.62 5.91 -11.73
C HIS A 149 -10.41 7.42 -11.70
N LYS A 150 -9.29 7.89 -12.26
CA LYS A 150 -8.92 9.32 -12.22
C LYS A 150 -9.92 10.21 -12.95
N GLU A 151 -10.41 9.77 -14.11
CA GLU A 151 -11.41 10.54 -14.88
C GLU A 151 -12.77 10.55 -14.16
N ALA A 152 -13.16 9.50 -13.45
CA ALA A 152 -14.37 9.51 -12.62
C ALA A 152 -14.25 10.50 -11.46
N LEU A 153 -13.08 10.57 -10.79
CA LEU A 153 -12.81 11.59 -9.78
C LEU A 153 -12.90 13.00 -10.37
N ALA A 154 -12.27 13.23 -11.52
CA ALA A 154 -12.30 14.53 -12.19
C ALA A 154 -13.74 14.92 -12.60
N ALA A 155 -14.53 13.98 -13.14
CA ALA A 155 -15.93 14.18 -13.49
C ALA A 155 -16.81 14.51 -12.26
N ALA A 156 -16.42 14.00 -11.08
CA ALA A 156 -17.07 14.32 -9.80
C ALA A 156 -16.62 15.67 -9.21
N GLY A 157 -15.70 16.40 -9.87
CA GLY A 157 -15.16 17.65 -9.35
C GLY A 157 -14.17 17.49 -8.20
N VAL A 158 -13.65 16.29 -7.97
CA VAL A 158 -12.65 16.03 -6.94
C VAL A 158 -11.32 16.65 -7.34
N ALA A 159 -10.76 17.52 -6.49
CA ALA A 159 -9.58 18.31 -6.79
C ALA A 159 -8.25 17.53 -6.81
N PHE A 160 -8.28 16.22 -6.54
CA PHE A 160 -7.09 15.37 -6.42
C PHE A 160 -6.96 14.42 -7.60
N PRO A 161 -5.76 14.29 -8.20
CA PRO A 161 -5.54 13.40 -9.35
C PRO A 161 -5.51 11.91 -8.98
N GLY A 162 -5.46 11.57 -7.69
CA GLY A 162 -5.41 10.20 -7.23
C GLY A 162 -5.32 10.05 -5.72
N HIS A 163 -5.12 8.80 -5.28
CA HIS A 163 -5.05 8.45 -3.86
C HIS A 163 -3.95 9.19 -3.09
N THR A 164 -2.75 9.28 -3.64
CA THR A 164 -1.58 9.78 -2.90
C THR A 164 -1.77 11.23 -2.50
N GLU A 165 -2.15 12.08 -3.44
CA GLU A 165 -2.36 13.51 -3.23
C GLU A 165 -3.55 13.76 -2.31
N MET A 166 -4.63 12.99 -2.48
CA MET A 166 -5.81 13.06 -1.63
C MET A 166 -5.50 12.66 -0.18
N LEU A 167 -4.84 11.51 0.01
CA LEU A 167 -4.46 11.03 1.34
C LEU A 167 -3.47 11.97 2.03
N GLN A 168 -2.50 12.52 1.28
CA GLN A 168 -1.55 13.50 1.80
C GLN A 168 -2.26 14.77 2.27
N ALA A 169 -3.23 15.29 1.50
CA ALA A 169 -4.01 16.44 1.89
C ALA A 169 -4.89 16.17 3.11
N LEU A 170 -5.57 15.02 3.16
CA LEU A 170 -6.41 14.61 4.30
C LEU A 170 -5.60 14.30 5.56
N ALA A 171 -4.33 13.90 5.40
CA ALA A 171 -3.42 13.65 6.51
C ALA A 171 -2.75 14.92 7.04
N ALA A 172 -2.85 16.03 6.31
CA ALA A 172 -2.22 17.29 6.69
C ALA A 172 -2.68 17.77 8.06
N ALA A 173 -1.72 18.13 8.91
CA ALA A 173 -1.99 18.99 10.06
C ALA A 173 -2.20 20.44 9.55
N PRO A 174 -2.86 21.32 10.31
CA PRO A 174 -2.96 22.73 9.93
C PRO A 174 -1.57 23.30 9.60
N GLY A 175 -1.32 23.61 8.31
CA GLY A 175 -0.12 24.28 7.83
C GLY A 175 0.95 23.44 7.13
N ALA A 176 0.94 22.10 7.16
CA ALA A 176 1.93 21.31 6.44
C ALA A 176 1.43 19.89 6.09
N ALA A 177 1.35 19.59 4.79
CA ALA A 177 1.17 18.22 4.31
C ALA A 177 2.44 17.40 4.61
N PRO A 178 2.34 16.19 5.18
CA PRO A 178 3.51 15.36 5.46
C PRO A 178 4.20 14.97 4.13
N PRO A 179 5.53 14.95 4.08
CA PRO A 179 6.23 14.41 2.92
C PRO A 179 5.94 12.92 2.80
N VAL A 180 5.50 12.49 1.62
CA VAL A 180 5.18 11.07 1.37
C VAL A 180 6.14 10.48 0.33
N ARG A 181 6.33 9.16 0.39
CA ARG A 181 7.08 8.39 -0.61
C ARG A 181 6.29 7.15 -0.99
N MET A 182 6.37 6.83 -2.28
CA MET A 182 5.85 5.58 -2.80
C MET A 182 6.86 4.46 -2.57
N MET A 183 6.42 3.37 -1.98
CA MET A 183 7.13 2.10 -1.95
C MET A 183 6.33 1.07 -2.71
N LEU A 184 6.97 0.35 -3.64
CA LEU A 184 6.44 -0.87 -4.19
C LEU A 184 7.15 -2.05 -3.52
N ALA A 185 6.38 -3.02 -3.06
CA ALA A 185 6.91 -4.17 -2.33
C ALA A 185 6.21 -5.46 -2.73
N ASN A 186 6.95 -6.55 -2.68
CA ASN A 186 6.45 -7.91 -2.62
C ASN A 186 7.17 -8.66 -1.49
N ASP A 187 7.03 -9.98 -1.41
CA ASP A 187 7.68 -10.76 -0.35
C ASP A 187 9.22 -10.80 -0.49
N GLU A 188 9.75 -10.54 -1.69
CA GLU A 188 11.17 -10.66 -2.01
C GLU A 188 11.92 -9.33 -2.04
N LEU A 189 11.25 -8.22 -2.40
CA LEU A 189 11.92 -6.93 -2.65
C LEU A 189 11.04 -5.75 -2.21
N ARG A 190 11.64 -4.73 -1.60
CA ARG A 190 11.00 -3.46 -1.22
C ARG A 190 11.79 -2.30 -1.78
N VAL A 191 11.15 -1.50 -2.64
CA VAL A 191 11.78 -0.38 -3.31
C VAL A 191 11.02 0.92 -3.02
N VAL A 192 11.74 1.92 -2.53
CA VAL A 192 11.21 3.26 -2.23
C VAL A 192 11.73 4.24 -3.28
N LEU A 193 10.86 5.09 -3.81
CA LEU A 193 11.18 5.98 -4.92
C LEU A 193 11.42 7.40 -4.43
N VAL A 194 12.50 8.02 -4.92
CA VAL A 194 12.75 9.47 -4.71
C VAL A 194 11.84 10.29 -5.61
N THR A 195 11.75 9.95 -6.91
CA THR A 195 10.88 10.61 -7.88
C THR A 195 9.89 9.64 -8.50
N ILE A 196 8.66 10.12 -8.78
CA ILE A 196 7.57 9.34 -9.36
C ILE A 196 6.89 10.15 -10.47
N HIS A 197 6.06 9.55 -11.30
CA HIS A 197 5.03 10.09 -12.20
C HIS A 197 5.41 11.42 -12.91
N MET A 198 6.63 11.52 -13.41
CA MET A 198 7.13 12.63 -14.21
C MET A 198 8.02 12.13 -15.34
N SER A 199 8.29 12.96 -16.35
CA SER A 199 9.23 12.56 -17.41
C SER A 199 10.63 12.34 -16.83
N LEU A 200 11.39 11.39 -17.40
CA LEU A 200 12.73 11.06 -16.91
C LEU A 200 13.63 12.30 -16.81
N ARG A 201 13.58 13.22 -17.79
CA ARG A 201 14.33 14.48 -17.73
C ARG A 201 13.95 15.31 -16.51
N ARG A 202 12.66 15.49 -16.24
CA ARG A 202 12.20 16.21 -15.04
C ARG A 202 12.57 15.50 -13.75
N ALA A 203 12.59 14.15 -13.75
CA ALA A 203 13.01 13.36 -12.59
C ALA A 203 14.49 13.63 -12.25
N ILE A 204 15.35 13.67 -13.25
CA ILE A 204 16.77 14.01 -13.09
C ILE A 204 16.93 15.45 -12.57
N ASP A 205 16.21 16.41 -13.17
CA ASP A 205 16.27 17.83 -12.77
C ASP A 205 15.71 18.08 -11.34
N ALA A 206 14.76 17.26 -10.90
CA ALA A 206 14.13 17.35 -9.57
C ALA A 206 14.96 16.65 -8.47
N LEU A 207 16.00 15.88 -8.84
CA LEU A 207 16.83 15.18 -7.88
C LEU A 207 17.67 16.18 -7.07
N SER A 208 17.71 15.98 -5.76
CA SER A 208 18.53 16.79 -4.84
C SER A 208 19.01 15.96 -3.66
N GLN A 209 20.10 16.39 -3.02
CA GLN A 209 20.57 15.78 -1.78
C GLN A 209 19.47 15.70 -0.73
N GLN A 210 18.66 16.78 -0.57
CA GLN A 210 17.57 16.82 0.40
C GLN A 210 16.47 15.81 0.08
N ALA A 211 16.07 15.67 -1.20
CA ALA A 211 15.05 14.71 -1.62
C ALA A 211 15.48 13.25 -1.32
N VAL A 212 16.76 12.92 -1.51
CA VAL A 212 17.32 11.61 -1.17
C VAL A 212 17.34 11.43 0.35
N LEU A 213 17.80 12.44 1.10
CA LEU A 213 17.84 12.39 2.58
C LEU A 213 16.46 12.21 3.20
N ASP A 214 15.45 12.97 2.73
CA ASP A 214 14.05 12.83 3.18
C ASP A 214 13.53 11.41 2.90
N THR A 215 13.86 10.86 1.73
CA THR A 215 13.44 9.51 1.37
C THR A 215 14.09 8.47 2.29
N LEU A 216 15.37 8.63 2.63
CA LEU A 216 16.07 7.76 3.57
C LEU A 216 15.45 7.83 4.98
N ALA A 217 15.12 9.02 5.47
CA ALA A 217 14.48 9.20 6.77
C ALA A 217 13.09 8.54 6.83
N ILE A 218 12.27 8.75 5.79
CA ILE A 218 10.93 8.13 5.67
C ILE A 218 11.06 6.61 5.56
N THR A 219 12.02 6.09 4.78
CA THR A 219 12.26 4.65 4.64
C THR A 219 12.70 4.02 5.95
N HIS A 220 13.59 4.68 6.69
CA HIS A 220 14.03 4.23 8.01
C HIS A 220 12.87 4.14 9.00
N ALA A 221 12.05 5.18 9.09
CA ALA A 221 10.87 5.19 9.95
C ALA A 221 9.87 4.08 9.58
N ALA A 222 9.68 3.82 8.29
CA ALA A 222 8.88 2.69 7.82
C ALA A 222 9.48 1.35 8.24
N GLY A 223 10.79 1.17 8.09
CA GLY A 223 11.49 -0.05 8.50
C GLY A 223 11.31 -0.38 9.98
N LEU A 224 11.34 0.62 10.86
CA LEU A 224 11.03 0.43 12.27
C LEU A 224 9.60 -0.07 12.48
N ARG A 225 8.62 0.43 11.72
CA ARG A 225 7.24 -0.08 11.75
C ARG A 225 7.12 -1.51 11.23
N PHE A 226 8.00 -1.95 10.32
CA PHE A 226 8.12 -3.35 9.92
C PHE A 226 8.73 -4.25 10.99
N GLY A 227 9.05 -3.71 12.17
CA GLY A 227 9.69 -4.44 13.26
C GLY A 227 11.19 -4.66 13.08
N LEU A 228 11.83 -3.94 12.18
CA LEU A 228 13.29 -3.98 11.99
C LEU A 228 13.96 -3.06 13.00
N ALA A 229 14.81 -3.58 13.86
CA ALA A 229 15.53 -2.77 14.86
C ALA A 229 16.54 -1.79 14.21
N ALA A 230 17.14 -2.17 13.08
CA ALA A 230 18.10 -1.37 12.31
C ALA A 230 17.88 -1.63 10.82
N PRO A 231 16.92 -0.96 10.15
CA PRO A 231 16.62 -1.16 8.73
C PRO A 231 17.84 -0.89 7.85
N ARG A 232 18.29 -1.89 7.10
CA ARG A 232 19.42 -1.79 6.16
C ARG A 232 18.93 -1.25 4.82
N ILE A 233 19.35 -0.04 4.48
CA ILE A 233 18.87 0.67 3.30
C ILE A 233 19.99 0.79 2.28
N ALA A 234 19.84 0.15 1.11
CA ALA A 234 20.70 0.39 -0.04
C ALA A 234 20.19 1.59 -0.83
N VAL A 235 21.11 2.41 -1.35
CA VAL A 235 20.79 3.51 -2.25
C VAL A 235 21.32 3.16 -3.62
N ALA A 236 20.43 3.07 -4.62
CA ALA A 236 20.82 2.90 -6.02
C ALA A 236 21.39 4.21 -6.57
N GLY A 237 22.39 4.13 -7.43
CA GLY A 237 22.82 5.27 -8.22
C GLY A 237 21.77 5.69 -9.25
N LEU A 238 21.96 6.86 -9.83
CA LEU A 238 21.17 7.35 -10.96
C LEU A 238 21.78 6.86 -12.28
N ASN A 239 23.13 6.95 -12.37
CA ASN A 239 23.87 6.68 -13.58
C ASN A 239 24.38 5.23 -13.65
N PRO A 240 24.72 4.71 -14.84
CA PRO A 240 25.37 3.41 -14.99
C PRO A 240 26.59 3.29 -14.08
N HIS A 241 26.78 2.11 -13.47
CA HIS A 241 27.87 1.84 -12.53
C HIS A 241 27.97 2.85 -11.36
N ALA A 242 26.85 3.48 -10.98
CA ALA A 242 26.82 4.56 -10.00
C ALA A 242 27.79 5.71 -10.35
N GLY A 243 27.82 6.09 -11.63
CA GLY A 243 28.62 7.21 -12.16
C GLY A 243 30.09 6.89 -12.44
N GLU A 244 30.61 5.70 -12.05
CA GLU A 244 32.01 5.26 -12.25
C GLU A 244 33.03 6.38 -11.90
N GLY A 245 32.91 6.93 -10.69
CA GLY A 245 33.80 8.01 -10.25
C GLY A 245 33.63 9.36 -11.00
N GLY A 246 32.49 9.56 -11.65
CA GLY A 246 32.16 10.78 -12.42
C GLY A 246 32.31 10.61 -13.93
N LEU A 247 32.68 9.43 -14.42
CA LEU A 247 32.82 9.16 -15.86
C LEU A 247 31.47 9.20 -16.60
N PHE A 248 30.40 8.73 -15.95
CA PHE A 248 29.07 8.63 -16.55
C PHE A 248 28.06 9.62 -15.94
N GLY A 249 28.51 10.59 -15.17
CA GLY A 249 27.71 11.58 -14.46
C GLY A 249 28.24 11.78 -13.04
N ASP A 250 27.92 12.90 -12.45
CA ASP A 250 28.44 13.31 -11.14
C ASP A 250 27.37 13.47 -10.06
N GLU A 251 26.11 13.08 -10.35
CA GLU A 251 24.98 13.17 -9.42
C GLU A 251 25.23 12.32 -8.16
N GLU A 252 25.91 11.19 -8.31
CA GLU A 252 26.32 10.35 -7.18
C GLU A 252 27.26 11.11 -6.25
N ILE A 253 28.23 11.82 -6.81
CA ILE A 253 29.24 12.58 -6.06
C ILE A 253 28.63 13.81 -5.41
N ARG A 254 27.79 14.57 -6.16
CA ARG A 254 27.25 15.86 -5.71
C ARG A 254 26.05 15.75 -4.80
N MET A 255 25.22 14.69 -4.95
CA MET A 255 23.92 14.61 -4.28
C MET A 255 23.72 13.31 -3.50
N ILE A 256 23.95 12.14 -4.13
CA ILE A 256 23.54 10.86 -3.54
C ILE A 256 24.47 10.43 -2.40
N ALA A 257 25.79 10.43 -2.65
CA ALA A 257 26.77 10.05 -1.62
C ALA A 257 26.77 11.00 -0.41
N PRO A 258 26.68 12.34 -0.58
CA PRO A 258 26.50 13.26 0.54
C PRO A 258 25.21 13.00 1.36
N ALA A 259 24.07 12.69 0.70
CA ALA A 259 22.83 12.33 1.41
C ALA A 259 22.99 11.04 2.22
N VAL A 260 23.64 10.02 1.66
CA VAL A 260 23.94 8.76 2.37
C VAL A 260 24.85 9.01 3.57
N ALA A 261 25.90 9.83 3.41
CA ALA A 261 26.79 10.17 4.50
C ALA A 261 26.07 10.91 5.65
N GLN A 262 25.20 11.87 5.30
CA GLN A 262 24.40 12.61 6.26
C GLN A 262 23.39 11.71 6.98
N ALA A 263 22.72 10.80 6.26
CA ALA A 263 21.81 9.82 6.85
C ALA A 263 22.53 8.90 7.86
N ARG A 264 23.73 8.44 7.51
CA ARG A 264 24.56 7.63 8.41
C ARG A 264 24.98 8.40 9.67
N ALA A 265 25.35 9.65 9.53
CA ALA A 265 25.65 10.52 10.67
C ALA A 265 24.44 10.71 11.61
N ALA A 266 23.22 10.63 11.07
CA ALA A 266 21.97 10.64 11.82
C ALA A 266 21.56 9.26 12.37
N GLY A 267 22.40 8.23 12.27
CA GLY A 267 22.14 6.89 12.79
C GLY A 267 21.31 5.97 11.87
N ILE A 268 21.05 6.37 10.63
CA ILE A 268 20.35 5.53 9.64
C ILE A 268 21.36 4.57 8.98
N ALA A 269 21.06 3.27 8.97
CA ALA A 269 21.91 2.26 8.34
C ALA A 269 21.74 2.29 6.79
N ALA A 270 22.13 3.43 6.19
CA ALA A 270 22.14 3.64 4.75
C ALA A 270 23.53 3.34 4.15
N SER A 271 23.56 2.81 2.94
CA SER A 271 24.78 2.49 2.21
C SER A 271 24.61 2.66 0.70
N GLY A 272 25.71 2.90 0.00
CA GLY A 272 25.74 3.21 -1.43
C GLY A 272 26.37 4.59 -1.70
N PRO A 273 26.18 5.16 -2.91
CA PRO A 273 25.39 4.63 -4.02
C PRO A 273 25.95 3.33 -4.62
N TYR A 274 25.08 2.42 -4.98
CA TYR A 274 25.41 1.16 -5.65
C TYR A 274 24.97 1.19 -7.11
N ALA A 275 25.65 0.42 -7.95
CA ALA A 275 25.26 0.26 -9.35
C ALA A 275 23.79 -0.23 -9.45
N PRO A 276 22.89 0.50 -10.15
CA PRO A 276 21.46 0.23 -10.14
C PRO A 276 21.07 -1.09 -10.83
N ASP A 277 21.90 -1.61 -11.72
CA ASP A 277 21.71 -2.90 -12.39
C ASP A 277 21.96 -4.12 -11.49
N THR A 278 22.67 -3.96 -10.37
CA THR A 278 23.06 -5.07 -9.51
C THR A 278 22.51 -5.00 -8.08
N VAL A 279 22.18 -3.82 -7.57
CA VAL A 279 21.76 -3.64 -6.17
C VAL A 279 20.49 -4.41 -5.81
N PHE A 280 19.54 -4.52 -6.75
CA PHE A 280 18.28 -5.23 -6.53
C PHE A 280 18.47 -6.73 -6.34
N MET A 281 19.43 -7.35 -7.05
CA MET A 281 19.79 -8.75 -6.85
C MET A 281 20.37 -8.99 -5.46
N ARG A 282 21.14 -8.04 -4.93
CA ARG A 282 21.72 -8.09 -3.58
C ARG A 282 20.65 -7.91 -2.50
N ALA A 283 19.64 -7.07 -2.76
CA ALA A 283 18.52 -6.81 -1.84
C ALA A 283 17.44 -7.89 -1.85
N ARG A 284 17.41 -8.72 -2.91
CA ARG A 284 16.36 -9.73 -3.07
C ARG A 284 16.42 -10.79 -1.96
N HIS A 285 15.30 -10.96 -1.25
CA HIS A 285 15.09 -12.04 -0.29
C HIS A 285 14.47 -13.25 -0.99
N THR A 286 15.03 -14.42 -0.80
CA THR A 286 14.48 -15.68 -1.28
C THR A 286 14.41 -16.68 -0.15
N ALA A 287 13.68 -17.78 -0.33
CA ALA A 287 13.65 -18.88 0.64
C ALA A 287 15.05 -19.47 0.93
N ALA A 288 15.95 -19.41 -0.06
CA ALA A 288 17.30 -19.96 0.04
C ALA A 288 18.30 -18.95 0.62
N LYS A 289 18.07 -17.65 0.45
CA LYS A 289 19.05 -16.62 0.85
C LYS A 289 18.33 -15.33 1.26
N PRO A 290 18.59 -14.82 2.47
CA PRO A 290 18.16 -13.48 2.85
C PRO A 290 18.90 -12.41 2.04
N GLY A 291 18.20 -11.34 1.68
CA GLY A 291 18.83 -10.17 1.04
C GLY A 291 19.83 -9.47 1.96
N GLU A 292 20.81 -8.80 1.36
CA GLU A 292 21.77 -7.99 2.09
C GLU A 292 21.13 -6.73 2.68
N PHE A 293 20.05 -6.25 2.05
CA PHE A 293 19.34 -5.02 2.42
C PHE A 293 17.86 -5.30 2.62
N ASP A 294 17.22 -4.50 3.46
CA ASP A 294 15.79 -4.58 3.74
C ASP A 294 14.97 -3.70 2.80
N PHE A 295 15.62 -2.63 2.26
CA PHE A 295 15.05 -1.69 1.31
C PHE A 295 16.10 -1.26 0.28
N VAL A 296 15.61 -0.91 -0.92
CA VAL A 296 16.38 -0.17 -1.92
C VAL A 296 15.70 1.18 -2.15
N VAL A 297 16.44 2.28 -2.04
CA VAL A 297 16.00 3.61 -2.46
C VAL A 297 16.47 3.81 -3.90
N ALA A 298 15.53 4.01 -4.83
CA ALA A 298 15.80 4.23 -6.24
C ALA A 298 15.47 5.67 -6.64
N MET A 299 16.28 6.26 -7.51
CA MET A 299 16.17 7.67 -7.88
C MET A 299 14.97 7.95 -8.77
N THR A 300 14.63 7.03 -9.68
CA THR A 300 13.54 7.20 -10.67
C THR A 300 12.56 6.05 -10.63
N HIS A 301 11.36 6.31 -11.15
CA HIS A 301 10.23 5.38 -11.16
C HIS A 301 10.61 4.02 -11.77
N ASP A 302 11.06 3.97 -13.01
CA ASP A 302 11.29 2.71 -13.71
C ASP A 302 12.51 1.95 -13.18
N HIS A 303 13.58 2.64 -12.76
CA HIS A 303 14.72 1.99 -12.08
C HIS A 303 14.24 1.17 -10.86
N GLY A 304 13.28 1.68 -10.11
CA GLY A 304 12.80 1.02 -8.90
C GLY A 304 11.70 0.00 -9.17
N LEU A 305 10.77 0.28 -10.08
CA LEU A 305 9.58 -0.57 -10.25
C LEU A 305 9.81 -1.77 -11.16
N ILE A 306 10.64 -1.67 -12.19
CA ILE A 306 10.92 -2.77 -13.10
C ILE A 306 11.36 -4.04 -12.35
N PRO A 307 12.37 -3.99 -11.45
CA PRO A 307 12.81 -5.20 -10.74
C PRO A 307 11.74 -5.80 -9.85
N VAL A 308 10.89 -5.00 -9.18
CA VAL A 308 9.81 -5.51 -8.34
C VAL A 308 8.71 -6.16 -9.17
N LYS A 309 8.29 -5.49 -10.27
CA LYS A 309 7.23 -5.99 -11.15
C LYS A 309 7.66 -7.24 -11.92
N TYR A 310 8.93 -7.35 -12.28
CA TYR A 310 9.47 -8.53 -12.93
C TYR A 310 9.44 -9.78 -12.04
N LEU A 311 9.47 -9.61 -10.72
CA LEU A 311 9.37 -10.70 -9.74
C LEU A 311 7.92 -11.17 -9.49
N GLY A 312 6.91 -10.56 -10.10
CA GLY A 312 5.50 -10.93 -9.98
C GLY A 312 4.62 -9.74 -9.61
N VAL A 313 3.86 -9.27 -10.57
CA VAL A 313 2.96 -8.11 -10.41
C VAL A 313 1.76 -8.43 -9.53
N GLU A 314 1.34 -9.69 -9.48
CA GLU A 314 0.17 -10.17 -8.72
C GLU A 314 0.36 -10.01 -7.21
N GLN A 315 1.62 -10.02 -6.75
CA GLN A 315 1.97 -9.84 -5.34
C GLN A 315 2.46 -8.42 -5.02
N GLY A 316 2.46 -7.55 -6.02
CA GLY A 316 2.86 -6.15 -5.87
C GLY A 316 1.92 -5.39 -4.94
N VAL A 317 2.49 -4.74 -3.92
CA VAL A 317 1.78 -3.89 -2.97
C VAL A 317 2.36 -2.49 -3.04
N ASN A 318 1.50 -1.52 -3.31
CA ASN A 318 1.85 -0.12 -3.20
C ASN A 318 1.62 0.35 -1.76
N VAL A 319 2.65 0.92 -1.14
CA VAL A 319 2.59 1.47 0.22
C VAL A 319 2.93 2.94 0.18
N THR A 320 2.09 3.78 0.77
CA THR A 320 2.39 5.21 0.93
C THR A 320 3.08 5.43 2.27
N LEU A 321 4.39 5.66 2.23
CA LEU A 321 5.19 5.96 3.41
C LEU A 321 5.11 7.45 3.76
N GLY A 322 5.28 7.79 5.05
CA GLY A 322 5.27 9.18 5.54
C GLY A 322 3.91 9.67 6.03
N LEU A 323 2.81 8.98 5.75
CA LEU A 323 1.51 9.28 6.34
C LEU A 323 1.50 8.96 7.84
N PRO A 324 0.69 9.67 8.68
CA PRO A 324 0.56 9.40 10.11
C PRO A 324 -0.18 8.07 10.40
N PHE A 325 -0.72 7.43 9.39
CA PHE A 325 -1.37 6.12 9.42
C PHE A 325 -0.81 5.21 8.32
N VAL A 326 -1.01 3.90 8.47
CA VAL A 326 -0.62 2.92 7.47
C VAL A 326 -1.60 2.94 6.31
N ARG A 327 -1.08 3.05 5.06
CA ARG A 327 -1.87 2.89 3.85
C ARG A 327 -1.18 1.95 2.87
N THR A 328 -1.93 0.94 2.42
CA THR A 328 -1.51 0.01 1.37
C THR A 328 -2.54 -0.08 0.25
N SER A 329 -2.16 -0.54 -0.92
CA SER A 329 -3.08 -0.81 -2.02
C SER A 329 -2.53 -1.85 -2.99
N PRO A 330 -3.40 -2.52 -3.77
CA PRO A 330 -2.99 -3.24 -4.96
C PRO A 330 -2.18 -2.37 -5.92
N ASP A 331 -1.34 -3.00 -6.74
CA ASP A 331 -0.54 -2.31 -7.78
C ASP A 331 -1.17 -2.45 -9.18
N HIS A 332 -2.49 -2.33 -9.26
CA HIS A 332 -3.24 -2.31 -10.51
C HIS A 332 -4.37 -1.27 -10.47
N GLY A 333 -4.93 -0.95 -11.62
CA GLY A 333 -6.05 -0.01 -11.77
C GLY A 333 -7.42 -0.66 -11.67
N THR A 334 -8.44 0.08 -12.11
CA THR A 334 -9.85 -0.31 -12.08
C THR A 334 -10.22 -1.41 -13.06
N ALA A 335 -9.39 -1.71 -14.05
CA ALA A 335 -9.55 -2.76 -15.05
C ALA A 335 -10.99 -2.86 -15.59
N PHE A 336 -11.46 -1.75 -16.15
CA PHE A 336 -12.84 -1.58 -16.64
C PHE A 336 -13.26 -2.61 -17.72
N ASP A 337 -12.28 -3.11 -18.48
CA ASP A 337 -12.45 -4.13 -19.51
C ASP A 337 -12.93 -5.48 -18.99
N ILE A 338 -12.65 -5.79 -17.72
CA ILE A 338 -13.05 -7.05 -17.08
C ILE A 338 -14.05 -6.86 -15.92
N ALA A 339 -14.43 -5.61 -15.61
CA ALA A 339 -15.37 -5.31 -14.52
C ALA A 339 -16.75 -5.95 -14.78
N GLY A 340 -17.37 -6.50 -13.75
CA GLY A 340 -18.66 -7.18 -13.83
C GLY A 340 -18.60 -8.64 -14.32
N ARG A 341 -17.42 -9.13 -14.71
CA ARG A 341 -17.25 -10.48 -15.24
C ARG A 341 -16.90 -11.53 -14.18
N GLY A 342 -16.63 -11.11 -12.96
CA GLY A 342 -16.25 -12.01 -11.89
C GLY A 342 -14.92 -12.74 -12.09
N ILE A 343 -14.03 -12.25 -12.99
CA ILE A 343 -12.74 -12.90 -13.31
C ILE A 343 -11.53 -12.18 -12.71
N ALA A 344 -11.70 -10.99 -12.11
CA ALA A 344 -10.61 -10.25 -11.49
C ALA A 344 -9.93 -11.06 -10.39
N ASP A 345 -8.59 -11.04 -10.35
CA ASP A 345 -7.79 -11.74 -9.34
C ASP A 345 -7.66 -10.89 -8.06
N PRO A 346 -8.02 -11.39 -6.86
CA PRO A 346 -7.89 -10.68 -5.60
C PRO A 346 -6.47 -10.72 -5.01
N ALA A 347 -5.51 -11.44 -5.59
CA ALA A 347 -4.20 -11.72 -4.98
C ALA A 347 -3.46 -10.46 -4.52
N SER A 348 -3.43 -9.41 -5.35
CA SER A 348 -2.76 -8.13 -5.00
C SER A 348 -3.47 -7.41 -3.86
N LEU A 349 -4.82 -7.44 -3.78
CA LEU A 349 -5.56 -6.90 -2.63
C LEU A 349 -5.27 -7.70 -1.35
N VAL A 350 -5.26 -9.02 -1.42
CA VAL A 350 -4.90 -9.88 -0.28
C VAL A 350 -3.48 -9.61 0.19
N ALA A 351 -2.53 -9.43 -0.73
CA ALA A 351 -1.16 -9.02 -0.39
C ALA A 351 -1.13 -7.65 0.30
N ALA A 352 -1.91 -6.67 -0.20
CA ALA A 352 -2.02 -5.34 0.41
C ALA A 352 -2.60 -5.41 1.83
N VAL A 353 -3.62 -6.23 2.07
CA VAL A 353 -4.20 -6.47 3.41
C VAL A 353 -3.17 -7.12 4.34
N ARG A 354 -2.44 -8.14 3.88
CA ARG A 354 -1.35 -8.77 4.66
C ARG A 354 -0.27 -7.76 5.03
N MET A 355 0.12 -6.90 4.10
CA MET A 355 1.10 -5.84 4.33
C MET A 355 0.58 -4.83 5.36
N ALA A 356 -0.69 -4.39 5.27
CA ALA A 356 -1.29 -3.49 6.24
C ALA A 356 -1.25 -4.06 7.66
N ARG A 357 -1.53 -5.36 7.84
CA ARG A 357 -1.43 -6.06 9.14
C ARG A 357 -0.02 -6.05 9.71
N ARG A 358 1.01 -6.20 8.86
CA ARG A 358 2.42 -6.16 9.29
C ARG A 358 2.85 -4.77 9.74
N LEU A 359 2.32 -3.73 9.10
CA LEU A 359 2.70 -2.35 9.36
C LEU A 359 1.93 -1.70 10.51
N ALA A 360 0.74 -2.24 10.83
CA ALA A 360 -0.15 -1.78 11.89
C ALA A 360 -0.55 -2.97 12.76
N PRO A 361 0.33 -3.42 13.67
CA PRO A 361 0.13 -4.57 14.53
C PRO A 361 -0.98 -4.36 15.57
#